data_50dd97fa2373e9691c29efaad575dedc
#
_entry.id   50dd97fa2373e9691c29efaad575dedc
#
_cell.length_a   1.000
_cell.length_b   1.000
_cell.length_c   1.000
_cell.angle_alpha   90.00
_cell.angle_beta   90.00
_cell.angle_gamma   90.00
#
_symmetry.space_group_name_H-M   'P 1'
#
loop_
_entity.id
_entity.type
_entity.pdbx_description
1 polymer ?
#
loop_
_entity_poly.entity_id
_entity_poly.type
_entity_poly.pdbx_seq_one_letter_code
_entity_poly.pdbx_strand_id
1 'polypeptide(L)'
;MGVNRRVIEGSSASQNPLPERVRNPKVTLQGLFRNQRASFSLDESILSKHTLFVGGTGCGKTTLFYHFVNQLRQSMTNNDVMVIFDSKGDFYSKFFKQGDFVIGNSSQYQKQSQRWNLFKEILADGWDEGVSNS
;
A
#
# COMPACT_ATOMS: atom_id res chain seq x y z
N MET A 1 23.91 -20.65 -21.23
CA MET A 1 24.64 -20.33 -20.00
C MET A 1 23.61 -20.08 -18.89
N GLY A 2 23.52 -20.99 -17.92
CA GLY A 2 22.62 -20.83 -16.78
C GLY A 2 23.17 -19.80 -15.81
N VAL A 3 22.41 -18.76 -15.51
CA VAL A 3 22.77 -17.79 -14.48
C VAL A 3 22.61 -18.49 -13.12
N ASN A 4 23.73 -18.68 -12.43
CA ASN A 4 23.74 -19.27 -11.10
C ASN A 4 23.19 -18.21 -10.10
N ARG A 5 21.92 -18.32 -9.74
CA ARG A 5 21.26 -17.41 -8.78
C ARG A 5 21.51 -17.93 -7.37
N ARG A 6 22.26 -17.18 -6.60
CA ARG A 6 22.47 -17.44 -5.16
C ARG A 6 21.49 -16.59 -4.38
N VAL A 7 20.65 -17.21 -3.57
CA VAL A 7 19.84 -16.52 -2.57
C VAL A 7 20.75 -16.19 -1.39
N ILE A 8 20.89 -14.92 -1.06
CA ILE A 8 21.73 -14.45 0.04
C ILE A 8 20.93 -14.51 1.34
N GLU A 9 19.68 -14.10 1.29
CA GLU A 9 18.75 -14.10 2.41
C GLU A 9 17.30 -14.15 1.89
N GLY A 10 16.39 -14.80 2.64
CA GLY A 10 14.99 -14.93 2.29
C GLY A 10 14.64 -16.19 1.52
N SER A 11 13.43 -16.24 0.98
CA SER A 11 12.91 -17.38 0.20
C SER A 11 13.27 -17.26 -1.28
N SER A 12 13.45 -18.38 -1.93
CA SER A 12 13.59 -18.43 -3.39
C SER A 12 12.33 -17.91 -4.08
N ALA A 13 12.49 -17.15 -5.17
CA ALA A 13 11.37 -16.73 -5.99
C ALA A 13 10.63 -17.96 -6.56
N SER A 14 9.33 -18.03 -6.39
CA SER A 14 8.52 -19.08 -7.02
C SER A 14 8.42 -18.81 -8.52
N GLN A 15 8.59 -19.86 -9.32
CA GLN A 15 8.32 -19.81 -10.75
C GLN A 15 6.83 -19.99 -11.06
N ASN A 16 6.05 -20.44 -10.10
CA ASN A 16 4.61 -20.54 -10.24
C ASN A 16 3.97 -19.20 -9.84
N PRO A 17 3.43 -18.43 -10.79
CA PRO A 17 2.89 -17.10 -10.52
C PRO A 17 1.55 -17.11 -9.77
N LEU A 18 0.94 -18.28 -9.59
CA LEU A 18 -0.37 -18.39 -8.98
C LEU A 18 -0.21 -19.01 -7.59
N PRO A 19 -0.61 -18.29 -6.52
CA PRO A 19 -0.66 -18.87 -5.20
C PRO A 19 -1.75 -19.93 -5.14
N GLU A 20 -1.60 -20.83 -4.18
CA GLU A 20 -2.63 -21.78 -3.81
C GLU A 20 -3.95 -21.05 -3.48
N ARG A 21 -5.07 -21.80 -3.55
CA ARG A 21 -6.39 -21.24 -3.21
C ARG A 21 -6.36 -20.62 -1.82
N VAL A 22 -6.60 -19.32 -1.77
CA VAL A 22 -6.64 -18.54 -0.55
C VAL A 22 -8.04 -18.62 0.05
N ARG A 23 -8.13 -18.88 1.34
CA ARG A 23 -9.39 -18.78 2.11
C ARG A 23 -9.62 -17.30 2.45
N ASN A 24 -10.83 -16.78 2.23
CA ASN A 24 -11.20 -15.38 2.53
C ASN A 24 -10.28 -14.33 1.87
N PRO A 25 -10.25 -14.24 0.55
CA PRO A 25 -9.43 -13.27 -0.14
C PRO A 25 -9.88 -11.85 0.18
N LYS A 26 -8.92 -10.99 0.53
CA LYS A 26 -9.13 -9.53 0.69
C LYS A 26 -8.98 -8.80 -0.64
N VAL A 27 -8.10 -9.29 -1.49
CA VAL A 27 -7.87 -8.75 -2.85
C VAL A 27 -7.82 -9.90 -3.84
N THR A 28 -8.57 -9.77 -4.93
CA THR A 28 -8.51 -10.71 -6.06
C THR A 28 -8.23 -9.95 -7.34
N LEU A 29 -7.16 -10.33 -8.01
CA LEU A 29 -6.77 -9.79 -9.31
C LEU A 29 -7.11 -10.80 -10.40
N GLN A 30 -7.65 -10.31 -11.50
CA GLN A 30 -7.93 -11.11 -12.67
C GLN A 30 -7.08 -10.64 -13.85
N GLY A 31 -6.60 -11.55 -14.63
CA GLY A 31 -5.74 -11.25 -15.75
C GLY A 31 -5.62 -12.41 -16.73
N LEU A 32 -4.67 -12.28 -17.64
CA LEU A 32 -4.30 -13.31 -18.59
C LEU A 32 -2.89 -13.83 -18.27
N PHE A 33 -2.76 -15.13 -18.15
CA PHE A 33 -1.49 -15.80 -18.06
C PHE A 33 -1.41 -16.81 -19.22
N ARG A 34 -0.43 -16.67 -20.10
CA ARG A 34 -0.29 -17.50 -21.32
C ARG A 34 -1.58 -17.58 -22.14
N ASN A 35 -2.26 -16.44 -22.34
CA ASN A 35 -3.54 -16.29 -23.03
C ASN A 35 -4.74 -17.03 -22.38
N GLN A 36 -4.59 -17.54 -21.17
CA GLN A 36 -5.68 -18.12 -20.40
C GLN A 36 -6.09 -17.18 -19.27
N ARG A 37 -7.38 -17.14 -18.95
CA ARG A 37 -7.86 -16.40 -17.80
C ARG A 37 -7.25 -16.97 -16.52
N ALA A 38 -6.65 -16.12 -15.72
CA ALA A 38 -6.06 -16.45 -14.44
C ALA A 38 -6.54 -15.48 -13.37
N SER A 39 -6.69 -15.97 -12.14
CA SER A 39 -6.96 -15.14 -10.98
C SER A 39 -5.88 -15.35 -9.94
N PHE A 40 -5.55 -14.28 -9.25
CA PHE A 40 -4.58 -14.23 -8.17
C PHE A 40 -5.24 -13.59 -6.96
N SER A 41 -5.30 -14.30 -5.85
CA SER A 41 -5.96 -13.83 -4.63
C SER A 41 -4.98 -13.73 -3.48
N LEU A 42 -5.16 -12.68 -2.67
CA LEU A 42 -4.36 -12.40 -1.49
C LEU A 42 -5.29 -12.31 -0.28
N ASP A 43 -4.93 -12.99 0.79
CA ASP A 43 -5.55 -12.86 2.09
C ASP A 43 -4.76 -11.93 3.01
N GLU A 44 -5.26 -11.75 4.21
CA GLU A 44 -4.63 -10.93 5.23
C GLU A 44 -3.24 -11.45 5.63
N SER A 45 -3.06 -12.77 5.65
CA SER A 45 -1.79 -13.39 6.03
C SER A 45 -0.66 -13.10 5.04
N ILE A 46 -1.00 -12.93 3.76
CA ILE A 46 -0.06 -12.56 2.72
C ILE A 46 0.17 -11.04 2.73
N LEU A 47 -0.91 -10.25 2.85
CA LEU A 47 -0.83 -8.79 2.84
C LEU A 47 -0.04 -8.24 4.03
N SER A 48 -0.11 -8.88 5.19
CA SER A 48 0.65 -8.49 6.39
C SER A 48 2.18 -8.67 6.25
N LYS A 49 2.64 -9.41 5.25
CA LYS A 49 4.07 -9.66 5.00
C LYS A 49 4.74 -8.62 4.10
N HIS A 50 4.13 -7.49 3.87
CA HIS A 50 4.53 -6.46 2.93
C HIS A 50 4.52 -6.93 1.47
N THR A 51 4.01 -6.11 0.60
CA THR A 51 3.90 -6.41 -0.84
C THR A 51 4.62 -5.35 -1.64
N LEU A 52 5.51 -5.79 -2.53
CA LEU A 52 6.25 -4.91 -3.43
C LEU A 52 5.88 -5.21 -4.88
N PHE A 53 5.43 -4.19 -5.62
CA PHE A 53 5.17 -4.28 -7.05
C PHE A 53 6.31 -3.63 -7.83
N VAL A 54 6.99 -4.42 -8.65
CA VAL A 54 8.11 -3.96 -9.47
C VAL A 54 7.76 -4.10 -10.94
N GLY A 55 8.14 -3.12 -11.73
CA GLY A 55 7.93 -3.15 -13.17
C GLY A 55 8.34 -1.83 -13.84
N GLY A 56 8.57 -1.88 -15.14
CA GLY A 56 8.91 -0.71 -15.96
C GLY A 56 7.80 0.34 -16.02
N THR A 57 8.10 1.47 -16.60
CA THR A 57 7.10 2.52 -16.88
C THR A 57 6.02 1.99 -17.81
N GLY A 58 4.76 2.31 -17.53
CA GLY A 58 3.61 1.87 -18.37
C GLY A 58 3.16 0.43 -18.17
N CYS A 59 3.81 -0.38 -17.33
CA CYS A 59 3.42 -1.79 -17.12
C CYS A 59 2.15 -1.99 -16.25
N GLY A 60 1.46 -0.92 -15.88
CA GLY A 60 0.19 -1.02 -15.16
C GLY A 60 0.28 -1.03 -13.63
N LYS A 61 1.42 -0.68 -13.02
CA LYS A 61 1.57 -0.63 -11.54
C LYS A 61 0.50 0.20 -10.86
N THR A 62 0.26 1.41 -11.33
CA THR A 62 -0.76 2.31 -10.76
C THR A 62 -2.16 1.72 -10.89
N THR A 63 -2.49 1.11 -12.03
CA THR A 63 -3.77 0.43 -12.23
C THR A 63 -3.94 -0.74 -11.26
N LEU A 64 -2.88 -1.50 -11.05
CA LEU A 64 -2.86 -2.59 -10.07
C LEU A 64 -3.15 -2.07 -8.65
N PHE A 65 -2.47 -0.98 -8.23
CA PHE A 65 -2.72 -0.34 -6.95
C PHE A 65 -4.16 0.18 -6.82
N TYR A 66 -4.75 0.69 -7.89
CA TYR A 66 -6.16 1.09 -7.87
C TYR A 66 -7.09 -0.08 -7.53
N HIS A 67 -6.82 -1.26 -8.10
CA HIS A 67 -7.59 -2.46 -7.76
C HIS A 67 -7.40 -2.87 -6.29
N PHE A 68 -6.19 -2.76 -5.76
CA PHE A 68 -5.90 -3.00 -4.36
C PHE A 68 -6.67 -2.05 -3.44
N VAL A 69 -6.50 -0.75 -3.62
CA VAL A 69 -7.14 0.27 -2.79
C VAL A 69 -8.65 0.13 -2.83
N ASN A 70 -9.22 -0.10 -4.02
CA ASN A 70 -10.67 -0.24 -4.15
C ASN A 70 -11.21 -1.44 -3.36
N GLN A 71 -10.58 -2.60 -3.49
CA GLN A 71 -11.04 -3.83 -2.83
C GLN A 71 -10.79 -3.78 -1.32
N LEU A 72 -9.62 -3.33 -0.89
CA LEU A 72 -9.31 -3.17 0.53
C LEU A 72 -10.28 -2.19 1.19
N ARG A 73 -10.54 -1.05 0.54
CA ARG A 73 -11.47 -0.04 1.08
C ARG A 73 -12.89 -0.55 1.23
N GLN A 74 -13.33 -1.46 0.36
CA GLN A 74 -14.66 -2.10 0.47
C GLN A 74 -14.75 -3.10 1.63
N SER A 75 -13.62 -3.67 2.04
CA SER A 75 -13.54 -4.64 3.13
C SER A 75 -13.18 -4.02 4.49
N MET A 76 -12.87 -2.73 4.54
CA MET A 76 -12.53 -2.02 5.78
C MET A 76 -13.71 -1.94 6.74
N THR A 77 -13.39 -2.09 8.01
CA THR A 77 -14.28 -1.87 9.15
C THR A 77 -13.92 -0.57 9.88
N ASN A 78 -14.67 -0.22 10.91
CA ASN A 78 -14.36 0.98 11.72
C ASN A 78 -13.05 0.88 12.52
N ASN A 79 -12.46 -0.31 12.60
CA ASN A 79 -11.20 -0.55 13.30
C ASN A 79 -9.99 -0.52 12.35
N ASP A 80 -10.23 -0.35 11.06
CA ASP A 80 -9.17 -0.39 10.03
C ASP A 80 -8.79 1.03 9.61
N VAL A 81 -7.51 1.27 9.45
CA VAL A 81 -6.97 2.53 8.94
C VAL A 81 -6.18 2.26 7.66
N MET A 82 -6.44 3.04 6.62
CA MET A 82 -5.67 3.01 5.38
C MET A 82 -4.90 4.32 5.22
N VAL A 83 -3.57 4.22 5.15
CA VAL A 83 -2.70 5.37 4.89
C VAL A 83 -2.14 5.25 3.48
N ILE A 84 -2.34 6.28 2.66
CA ILE A 84 -1.85 6.34 1.28
C ILE A 84 -0.89 7.51 1.13
N PHE A 85 0.36 7.22 0.79
CA PHE A 85 1.31 8.25 0.37
C PHE A 85 1.18 8.48 -1.13
N ASP A 86 0.60 9.63 -1.49
CA ASP A 86 0.27 9.98 -2.88
C ASP A 86 1.05 11.21 -3.35
N SER A 87 2.20 10.99 -3.96
CA SER A 87 3.09 12.07 -4.42
C SER A 87 2.58 12.82 -5.66
N LYS A 88 1.62 12.25 -6.39
CA LYS A 88 1.10 12.81 -7.65
C LYS A 88 -0.35 13.29 -7.55
N GLY A 89 -1.08 12.89 -6.52
CA GLY A 89 -2.50 13.18 -6.37
C GLY A 89 -3.44 12.25 -7.16
N ASP A 90 -2.90 11.19 -7.76
CA ASP A 90 -3.69 10.24 -8.56
C ASP A 90 -4.68 9.45 -7.70
N PHE A 91 -4.27 9.06 -6.51
CA PHE A 91 -5.12 8.34 -5.56
C PHE A 91 -6.13 9.25 -4.90
N TYR A 92 -5.72 10.47 -4.55
CA TYR A 92 -6.63 11.46 -4.02
C TYR A 92 -7.79 11.72 -5.00
N SER A 93 -7.49 12.05 -6.25
CA SER A 93 -8.53 12.34 -7.24
C SER A 93 -9.50 11.19 -7.50
N LYS A 94 -9.04 9.96 -7.31
CA LYS A 94 -9.83 8.77 -7.61
C LYS A 94 -10.60 8.21 -6.41
N PHE A 95 -10.03 8.29 -5.21
CA PHE A 95 -10.53 7.56 -4.05
C PHE A 95 -10.95 8.45 -2.88
N PHE A 96 -10.64 9.74 -2.90
CA PHE A 96 -11.06 10.63 -1.82
C PHE A 96 -12.58 10.60 -1.61
N LYS A 97 -13.00 10.49 -0.37
CA LYS A 97 -14.40 10.60 0.07
C LYS A 97 -14.49 11.59 1.22
N GLN A 98 -15.68 12.18 1.35
CA GLN A 98 -15.95 13.03 2.52
C GLN A 98 -15.76 12.23 3.81
N GLY A 99 -14.96 12.76 4.73
CA GLY A 99 -14.56 12.09 5.97
C GLY A 99 -13.16 11.51 5.94
N ASP A 100 -12.52 11.43 4.77
CA ASP A 100 -11.10 11.07 4.68
C ASP A 100 -10.22 12.23 5.14
N PHE A 101 -9.15 11.92 5.84
CA PHE A 101 -8.14 12.90 6.26
C PHE A 101 -7.11 13.08 5.16
N VAL A 102 -6.81 14.34 4.84
CA VAL A 102 -5.76 14.71 3.89
C VAL A 102 -4.70 15.50 4.63
N ILE A 103 -3.44 15.14 4.46
CA ILE A 103 -2.28 15.87 4.98
C ILE A 103 -1.40 16.23 3.79
N GLY A 104 -1.26 17.53 3.48
CA GLY A 104 -0.45 17.95 2.35
C GLY A 104 -0.29 19.47 2.27
N ASN A 105 0.81 19.90 1.67
CA ASN A 105 1.16 21.31 1.54
C ASN A 105 0.80 21.92 0.17
N SER A 106 0.29 21.11 -0.76
CA SER A 106 -0.09 21.59 -2.08
C SER A 106 -1.32 22.48 -2.03
N SER A 107 -1.32 23.59 -2.78
CA SER A 107 -2.47 24.48 -2.91
C SER A 107 -3.75 23.75 -3.35
N GLN A 108 -3.59 22.69 -4.11
CA GLN A 108 -4.68 21.81 -4.58
C GLN A 108 -5.46 21.18 -3.43
N TYR A 109 -4.81 20.92 -2.28
CA TYR A 109 -5.40 20.21 -1.15
C TYR A 109 -5.64 21.11 0.08
N GLN A 110 -5.31 22.38 0.00
CA GLN A 110 -5.35 23.29 1.18
C GLN A 110 -6.72 23.34 1.87
N LYS A 111 -7.81 23.22 1.11
CA LYS A 111 -9.17 23.27 1.66
C LYS A 111 -9.54 22.02 2.46
N GLN A 112 -8.99 20.86 2.10
CA GLN A 112 -9.25 19.56 2.72
C GLN A 112 -8.12 19.12 3.65
N SER A 113 -6.95 19.79 3.55
CA SER A 113 -5.77 19.40 4.33
C SER A 113 -5.95 19.71 5.80
N GLN A 114 -5.76 18.70 6.62
CA GLN A 114 -5.64 18.88 8.07
C GLN A 114 -4.23 19.41 8.40
N ARG A 115 -4.17 20.33 9.34
CA ARG A 115 -2.89 20.81 9.86
C ARG A 115 -2.30 19.74 10.78
N TRP A 116 -1.28 19.09 10.31
CA TRP A 116 -0.51 18.14 11.11
C TRP A 116 0.83 18.78 11.52
N ASN A 117 1.15 18.70 12.79
CA ASN A 117 2.38 19.25 13.34
C ASN A 117 3.20 18.13 13.98
N LEU A 118 4.27 17.73 13.30
CA LEU A 118 5.17 16.68 13.74
C LEU A 118 5.72 16.93 15.16
N PHE A 119 6.03 18.18 15.49
CA PHE A 119 6.59 18.51 16.80
C PHE A 119 5.57 18.33 17.93
N LYS A 120 4.28 18.53 17.64
CA LYS A 120 3.22 18.26 18.64
C LYS A 120 3.07 16.76 18.89
N GLU A 121 3.22 15.92 17.86
CA GLU A 121 3.20 14.48 18.02
C GLU A 121 4.38 13.98 18.85
N ILE A 122 5.59 14.46 18.57
CA ILE A 122 6.80 14.11 19.33
C ILE A 122 6.65 14.51 20.81
N LEU A 123 6.09 15.69 21.08
CA LEU A 123 5.86 16.15 22.45
C LEU A 123 4.74 15.36 23.16
N ALA A 124 3.72 14.91 22.42
CA ALA A 124 2.64 14.12 22.99
C ALA A 124 3.09 12.74 23.47
N ASP A 125 4.10 12.16 22.83
CA ASP A 125 4.71 10.88 23.22
C ASP A 125 5.63 10.98 24.45
N GLY A 126 5.72 12.16 25.08
CA GLY A 126 6.46 12.34 26.33
C GLY A 126 7.98 12.26 26.21
N TRP A 127 8.51 12.54 25.04
CA TRP A 127 9.95 12.75 24.86
C TRP A 127 10.33 14.12 25.44
N ASP A 128 10.26 14.20 26.77
CA ASP A 128 10.87 15.25 27.53
C ASP A 128 12.38 14.94 27.58
N GLU A 129 13.13 15.39 26.57
CA GLU A 129 14.57 15.52 26.76
C GLU A 129 14.76 16.52 27.88
N GLY A 130 15.06 15.99 29.05
CA GLY A 130 15.47 16.80 30.17
C GLY A 130 16.59 17.75 29.76
N VAL A 131 16.21 18.96 29.37
CA VAL A 131 17.14 20.09 29.28
C VAL A 131 17.54 20.37 30.71
N SER A 132 18.61 19.71 31.13
CA SER A 132 19.35 20.04 32.32
C SER A 132 19.85 21.47 32.14
N ASN A 133 19.16 22.40 32.75
CA ASN A 133 19.69 23.72 33.03
C ASN A 133 20.84 23.57 34.03
N SER A 134 22.05 23.67 33.55
CA SER A 134 23.24 23.97 34.34
C SER A 134 23.84 25.29 33.90
#